data_b1ed57632679a72797886ca299a8dccb
#
_entry.id   b1ed57632679a72797886ca299a8dccb
#
_cell.length_a   1.000
_cell.length_b   1.000
_cell.length_c   1.000
_cell.angle_alpha   90.00
_cell.angle_beta   90.00
_cell.angle_gamma   90.00
#
_symmetry.space_group_name_H-M   'P 1'
#
loop_
_entity.id
_entity.type
_entity.pdbx_description
1 polymer ?
#
loop_
_entity_poly.entity_id
_entity_poly.type
_entity_poly.pdbx_seq_one_letter_code
_entity_poly.pdbx_strand_id
1 'polypeptide(L)'
;MRVEKGTLHIRDGLTHYPQEREDYRFFKGDLDLPPRIVTVDCSGGLSFDVLAWLAEQGVTLICLDWKGDGVSVLACNGYAADPVKVRWQQETRADSAARLAFAADLIGRKIAISLTTLEQHIPPSRLQTIAIEKSRIGIDRLANEKFADLNAVFAIEGECASAYFAAWQGLAISWKGTKRHPVPDGWQIYKGRSSLANGVKPENRNASHPVNALLNYAYAVTLQRLQIQAIADGYDPTLGVMHSGKRGNPAFILDLIEPERPRIDALILAFVAKHTFSGADFVIRDNGGCRLSPQLAKHVAAIIDGRPQRS
;
A
#
# COMPACT_ATOMS: atom_id res chain seq x y z
N MET A 1 -14.95 0.15 23.47
CA MET A 1 -14.12 0.59 24.61
C MET A 1 -15.03 0.93 25.79
N ARG A 2 -14.62 0.60 27.01
CA ARG A 2 -15.31 0.95 28.25
C ARG A 2 -14.32 1.07 29.41
N VAL A 3 -14.66 1.87 30.42
CA VAL A 3 -13.87 1.94 31.65
C VAL A 3 -14.67 1.28 32.78
N GLU A 4 -14.04 0.32 33.45
CA GLU A 4 -14.61 -0.37 34.60
C GLU A 4 -13.59 -0.41 35.74
N LYS A 5 -13.96 0.10 36.92
CA LYS A 5 -13.09 0.14 38.13
C LYS A 5 -11.69 0.73 37.85
N GLY A 6 -11.64 1.81 37.02
CA GLY A 6 -10.40 2.50 36.67
C GLY A 6 -9.56 1.81 35.59
N THR A 7 -9.99 0.70 35.04
CA THR A 7 -9.31 -0.07 33.97
C THR A 7 -9.99 0.22 32.64
N LEU A 8 -9.21 0.54 31.61
CA LEU A 8 -9.69 0.62 30.22
C LEU A 8 -9.75 -0.78 29.62
N HIS A 9 -10.92 -1.17 29.17
CA HIS A 9 -11.16 -2.39 28.44
C HIS A 9 -11.41 -2.05 26.96
N ILE A 10 -10.61 -2.64 26.09
CA ILE A 10 -10.77 -2.57 24.65
C ILE A 10 -11.04 -3.97 24.14
N ARG A 11 -12.11 -4.11 23.41
CA ARG A 11 -12.40 -5.34 22.67
C ARG A 11 -12.34 -4.99 21.20
N ASP A 12 -11.54 -5.72 20.42
CA ASP A 12 -11.52 -5.53 18.99
C ASP A 12 -12.89 -5.84 18.36
N GLY A 13 -13.11 -5.29 17.16
CA GLY A 13 -14.38 -5.45 16.44
C GLY A 13 -14.44 -6.73 15.59
N LEU A 14 -13.41 -7.59 15.66
CA LEU A 14 -13.34 -8.78 14.82
C LEU A 14 -14.37 -9.81 15.26
N THR A 15 -15.42 -9.99 14.44
CA THR A 15 -16.53 -10.89 14.73
C THR A 15 -16.63 -12.08 13.80
N HIS A 16 -15.74 -12.17 12.80
CA HIS A 16 -15.81 -13.16 11.75
C HIS A 16 -14.59 -14.11 11.81
N TYR A 17 -14.93 -15.41 11.93
CA TYR A 17 -13.95 -16.46 11.75
C TYR A 17 -13.11 -16.28 10.47
N PRO A 18 -11.76 -16.47 10.47
CA PRO A 18 -11.01 -17.21 11.49
C PRO A 18 -10.36 -16.35 12.58
N GLN A 19 -10.67 -15.07 12.69
CA GLN A 19 -10.02 -14.16 13.65
C GLN A 19 -10.65 -14.37 15.02
N GLU A 20 -9.81 -14.67 16.02
CA GLU A 20 -10.22 -14.65 17.41
C GLU A 20 -10.29 -13.19 17.87
N ARG A 21 -11.33 -12.90 18.67
CA ARG A 21 -11.51 -11.59 19.27
C ARG A 21 -10.47 -11.39 20.35
N GLU A 22 -9.75 -10.28 20.30
CA GLU A 22 -8.79 -9.93 21.34
C GLU A 22 -9.41 -8.93 22.32
N ASP A 23 -9.16 -9.14 23.61
CA ASP A 23 -9.55 -8.27 24.71
C ASP A 23 -8.30 -7.67 25.35
N TYR A 24 -8.14 -6.37 25.25
CA TYR A 24 -7.05 -5.61 25.87
C TYR A 24 -7.53 -4.94 27.16
N ARG A 25 -6.68 -4.92 28.19
CA ARG A 25 -6.96 -4.28 29.47
C ARG A 25 -5.76 -3.47 29.89
N PHE A 26 -5.96 -2.18 30.12
CA PHE A 26 -4.92 -1.25 30.54
C PHE A 26 -5.29 -0.59 31.86
N PHE A 27 -4.35 -0.56 32.79
CA PHE A 27 -4.48 0.13 34.06
C PHE A 27 -3.92 1.53 33.96
N LYS A 28 -4.27 2.41 34.93
CA LYS A 28 -3.63 3.73 35.03
C LYS A 28 -2.13 3.56 35.33
N GLY A 29 -1.28 4.20 34.50
CA GLY A 29 0.17 4.08 34.61
C GLY A 29 0.76 2.78 34.07
N ASP A 30 -0.01 2.01 33.30
CA ASP A 30 0.44 0.80 32.63
C ASP A 30 1.55 1.12 31.61
N LEU A 31 2.68 0.41 31.71
CA LEU A 31 3.84 0.61 30.83
C LEU A 31 3.59 0.09 29.40
N ASP A 32 2.66 -0.86 29.25
CA ASP A 32 2.28 -1.41 27.95
C ASP A 32 1.18 -0.58 27.27
N LEU A 33 0.70 0.48 27.91
CA LEU A 33 -0.31 1.36 27.35
C LEU A 33 0.25 2.12 26.14
N PRO A 34 -0.30 1.94 24.94
CA PRO A 34 0.21 2.62 23.77
C PRO A 34 -0.10 4.13 23.82
N PRO A 35 0.79 4.99 23.32
CA PRO A 35 0.55 6.43 23.29
C PRO A 35 -0.58 6.81 22.31
N ARG A 36 -0.98 5.90 21.43
CA ARG A 36 -2.04 6.08 20.43
C ARG A 36 -2.87 4.82 20.28
N ILE A 37 -4.16 5.02 20.19
CA ILE A 37 -5.13 3.96 19.84
C ILE A 37 -5.79 4.37 18.52
N VAL A 38 -5.69 3.51 17.52
CA VAL A 38 -6.33 3.74 16.20
C VAL A 38 -7.49 2.79 16.05
N THR A 39 -8.65 3.33 15.77
CA THR A 39 -9.84 2.55 15.43
C THR A 39 -10.18 2.74 13.96
N VAL A 40 -10.52 1.66 13.26
CA VAL A 40 -10.82 1.68 11.83
C VAL A 40 -12.26 1.20 11.63
N ASP A 41 -13.01 1.93 10.82
CA ASP A 41 -14.42 1.63 10.46
C ASP A 41 -15.29 1.33 11.67
N CYS A 42 -15.09 2.07 12.76
CA CYS A 42 -15.86 1.89 13.97
C CYS A 42 -17.21 2.62 13.89
N SER A 43 -18.25 1.99 14.44
CA SER A 43 -19.57 2.56 14.60
C SER A 43 -20.00 2.53 16.08
N GLY A 44 -20.90 3.42 16.48
CA GLY A 44 -21.42 3.50 17.84
C GLY A 44 -20.98 4.75 18.59
N GLY A 45 -20.88 4.66 19.91
CA GLY A 45 -20.57 5.79 20.80
C GLY A 45 -19.43 5.49 21.76
N LEU A 46 -18.79 6.55 22.25
CA LEU A 46 -17.82 6.53 23.34
C LEU A 46 -18.42 7.18 24.58
N SER A 47 -18.19 6.59 25.76
CA SER A 47 -18.58 7.24 27.01
C SER A 47 -17.58 8.35 27.38
N PHE A 48 -18.06 9.37 28.10
CA PHE A 48 -17.18 10.40 28.64
C PHE A 48 -16.12 9.84 29.59
N ASP A 49 -16.41 8.74 30.30
CA ASP A 49 -15.43 8.08 31.17
C ASP A 49 -14.23 7.54 30.38
N VAL A 50 -14.45 7.00 29.16
CA VAL A 50 -13.37 6.57 28.27
C VAL A 50 -12.53 7.77 27.84
N LEU A 51 -13.19 8.86 27.43
CA LEU A 51 -12.49 10.09 26.99
C LEU A 51 -11.66 10.69 28.13
N ALA A 52 -12.23 10.78 29.34
CA ALA A 52 -11.53 11.27 30.51
C ALA A 52 -10.34 10.39 30.88
N TRP A 53 -10.52 9.08 30.86
CA TRP A 53 -9.44 8.11 31.14
C TRP A 53 -8.29 8.23 30.15
N LEU A 54 -8.58 8.30 28.85
CA LEU A 54 -7.57 8.44 27.79
C LEU A 54 -6.82 9.78 27.95
N ALA A 55 -7.53 10.87 28.23
CA ALA A 55 -6.94 12.17 28.45
C ALA A 55 -6.01 12.18 29.67
N GLU A 56 -6.43 11.57 30.77
CA GLU A 56 -5.63 11.47 32.02
C GLU A 56 -4.33 10.66 31.80
N GLN A 57 -4.38 9.64 30.95
CA GLN A 57 -3.21 8.81 30.64
C GLN A 57 -2.38 9.34 29.45
N GLY A 58 -2.75 10.46 28.84
CA GLY A 58 -2.02 11.02 27.71
C GLY A 58 -2.17 10.24 26.38
N VAL A 59 -3.19 9.40 26.26
CA VAL A 59 -3.40 8.55 25.09
C VAL A 59 -4.25 9.26 24.04
N THR A 60 -3.75 9.33 22.81
CA THR A 60 -4.50 9.87 21.67
C THR A 60 -5.38 8.78 21.05
N LEU A 61 -6.67 9.05 20.88
CA LEU A 61 -7.59 8.21 20.11
C LEU A 61 -7.80 8.78 18.72
N ILE A 62 -7.54 7.99 17.70
CA ILE A 62 -7.70 8.34 16.29
C ILE A 62 -8.74 7.42 15.68
N CYS A 63 -9.82 7.99 15.13
CA CYS A 63 -10.84 7.26 14.42
C CYS A 63 -10.64 7.46 12.91
N LEU A 64 -10.50 6.36 12.19
CA LEU A 64 -10.35 6.35 10.74
C LEU A 64 -11.58 5.68 10.10
N ASP A 65 -11.90 6.07 8.88
CA ASP A 65 -12.86 5.33 8.07
C ASP A 65 -12.23 4.05 7.48
N TRP A 66 -13.02 3.28 6.75
CA TRP A 66 -12.55 2.06 6.10
C TRP A 66 -11.48 2.28 5.02
N LYS A 67 -11.28 3.52 4.55
CA LYS A 67 -10.21 3.90 3.61
C LYS A 67 -8.92 4.28 4.32
N GLY A 68 -8.97 4.47 5.64
CA GLY A 68 -7.88 4.99 6.44
C GLY A 68 -7.83 6.52 6.49
N ASP A 69 -8.89 7.20 6.01
CA ASP A 69 -9.00 8.65 6.14
C ASP A 69 -9.45 9.03 7.55
N GLY A 70 -8.90 10.11 8.10
CA GLY A 70 -9.22 10.56 9.45
C GLY A 70 -10.65 11.09 9.54
N VAL A 71 -11.44 10.51 10.43
CA VAL A 71 -12.80 10.95 10.75
C VAL A 71 -12.80 11.87 11.97
N SER A 72 -12.07 11.48 13.01
CA SER A 72 -11.90 12.29 14.21
C SER A 72 -10.63 11.93 14.97
N VAL A 73 -10.10 12.92 15.71
CA VAL A 73 -8.96 12.74 16.57
C VAL A 73 -9.27 13.37 17.93
N LEU A 74 -9.04 12.60 18.98
CA LEU A 74 -9.14 13.05 20.37
C LEU A 74 -7.74 12.98 20.98
N ALA A 75 -7.10 14.12 21.14
CA ALA A 75 -5.77 14.22 21.70
C ALA A 75 -5.79 15.05 22.98
N CYS A 76 -5.29 14.50 24.07
CA CYS A 76 -5.21 15.19 25.37
C CYS A 76 -4.24 16.37 25.38
N ASN A 77 -3.19 16.31 24.54
CA ASN A 77 -2.11 17.32 24.47
C ASN A 77 -2.14 18.16 23.18
N GLY A 78 -3.22 18.15 22.43
CA GLY A 78 -3.35 18.89 21.17
C GLY A 78 -2.59 18.30 19.99
N TYR A 79 -1.93 17.14 20.13
CA TYR A 79 -1.14 16.50 19.07
C TYR A 79 -1.67 15.12 18.74
N ALA A 80 -2.18 14.97 17.50
CA ALA A 80 -2.47 13.65 16.92
C ALA A 80 -1.20 12.93 16.47
N ALA A 81 -0.21 13.68 16.00
CA ALA A 81 1.09 13.20 15.55
C ALA A 81 2.18 13.39 16.61
N ASP A 82 3.26 12.62 16.49
CA ASP A 82 4.45 12.76 17.32
C ASP A 82 5.26 13.98 16.86
N PRO A 83 5.48 15.02 17.71
CA PRO A 83 6.19 16.23 17.31
C PRO A 83 7.62 15.97 16.82
N VAL A 84 8.29 14.93 17.35
CA VAL A 84 9.66 14.56 16.94
C VAL A 84 9.66 14.01 15.53
N LYS A 85 8.71 13.12 15.21
CA LYS A 85 8.57 12.51 13.88
C LYS A 85 8.13 13.52 12.83
N VAL A 86 7.18 14.40 13.17
CA VAL A 86 6.75 15.48 12.26
C VAL A 86 7.90 16.44 11.99
N ARG A 87 8.68 16.81 13.01
CA ARG A 87 9.87 17.65 12.84
C ARG A 87 10.87 16.98 11.92
N TRP A 88 11.16 15.69 12.13
CA TRP A 88 12.04 14.93 11.25
C TRP A 88 11.55 14.96 9.80
N GLN A 89 10.25 14.75 9.54
CA GLN A 89 9.69 14.85 8.20
C GLN A 89 9.91 16.23 7.57
N GLN A 90 9.70 17.30 8.36
CA GLN A 90 9.87 18.69 7.92
C GLN A 90 11.34 19.02 7.64
N GLU A 91 12.24 18.69 8.55
CA GLU A 91 13.67 18.97 8.43
C GLU A 91 14.28 18.19 7.26
N THR A 92 13.98 16.88 7.16
CA THR A 92 14.48 16.04 6.05
C THR A 92 13.96 16.53 4.70
N ARG A 93 12.71 17.01 4.65
CA ARG A 93 12.13 17.58 3.42
C ARG A 93 12.76 18.93 3.06
N ALA A 94 13.07 19.77 4.04
CA ALA A 94 13.62 21.11 3.84
C ALA A 94 15.11 21.07 3.43
N ASP A 95 15.86 20.12 3.95
CA ASP A 95 17.27 19.90 3.59
C ASP A 95 17.36 19.14 2.27
N SER A 96 17.87 19.81 1.23
CA SER A 96 17.98 19.21 -0.11
C SER A 96 18.88 17.98 -0.14
N ALA A 97 19.97 17.95 0.64
CA ALA A 97 20.87 16.80 0.68
C ALA A 97 20.25 15.61 1.40
N ALA A 98 19.62 15.83 2.55
CA ALA A 98 18.91 14.80 3.30
C ALA A 98 17.74 14.25 2.49
N ARG A 99 16.99 15.11 1.80
CA ARG A 99 15.89 14.72 0.93
C ARG A 99 16.33 13.86 -0.24
N LEU A 100 17.43 14.21 -0.89
CA LEU A 100 18.02 13.43 -1.99
C LEU A 100 18.52 12.08 -1.49
N ALA A 101 19.21 12.04 -0.34
CA ALA A 101 19.67 10.80 0.27
C ALA A 101 18.50 9.87 0.62
N PHE A 102 17.43 10.40 1.21
CA PHE A 102 16.21 9.66 1.50
C PHE A 102 15.57 9.08 0.22
N ALA A 103 15.45 9.89 -0.83
CA ALA A 103 14.86 9.46 -2.09
C ALA A 103 15.72 8.38 -2.79
N ALA A 104 17.04 8.56 -2.83
CA ALA A 104 17.96 7.60 -3.42
C ALA A 104 17.93 6.24 -2.70
N ASP A 105 17.91 6.24 -1.36
CA ASP A 105 17.78 5.03 -0.56
C ASP A 105 16.43 4.32 -0.82
N LEU A 106 15.34 5.08 -0.81
CA LEU A 106 13.99 4.52 -0.99
C LEU A 106 13.81 3.90 -2.38
N ILE A 107 14.23 4.61 -3.43
CA ILE A 107 14.17 4.13 -4.81
C ILE A 107 15.19 3.00 -5.04
N GLY A 108 16.38 3.06 -4.45
CA GLY A 108 17.36 1.98 -4.48
C GLY A 108 16.78 0.67 -3.92
N ARG A 109 16.14 0.73 -2.77
CA ARG A 109 15.43 -0.44 -2.18
C ARG A 109 14.31 -0.95 -3.10
N LYS A 110 13.51 -0.05 -3.68
CA LYS A 110 12.49 -0.43 -4.66
C LYS A 110 13.09 -1.21 -5.83
N ILE A 111 14.14 -0.69 -6.45
CA ILE A 111 14.79 -1.33 -7.62
C ILE A 111 15.42 -2.66 -7.23
N ALA A 112 16.05 -2.77 -6.05
CA ALA A 112 16.64 -4.02 -5.56
C ALA A 112 15.58 -5.13 -5.37
N ILE A 113 14.43 -4.79 -4.81
CA ILE A 113 13.30 -5.74 -4.66
C ILE A 113 12.70 -6.07 -6.04
N SER A 114 12.63 -5.09 -6.96
CA SER A 114 12.20 -5.33 -8.35
C SER A 114 13.12 -6.31 -9.07
N LEU A 115 14.43 -6.21 -8.86
CA LEU A 115 15.42 -7.15 -9.39
C LEU A 115 15.15 -8.58 -8.90
N THR A 116 14.95 -8.76 -7.61
CA THR A 116 14.57 -10.06 -7.02
C THR A 116 13.26 -10.60 -7.64
N THR A 117 12.27 -9.74 -7.84
CA THR A 117 11.00 -10.11 -8.47
C THR A 117 11.19 -10.56 -9.92
N LEU A 118 12.05 -9.88 -10.70
CA LEU A 118 12.39 -10.27 -12.07
C LEU A 118 13.06 -11.65 -12.12
N GLU A 119 13.99 -11.91 -11.21
CA GLU A 119 14.74 -13.17 -11.18
C GLU A 119 13.87 -14.36 -10.74
N GLN A 120 12.93 -14.15 -9.84
CA GLN A 120 12.13 -15.23 -9.25
C GLN A 120 10.79 -15.49 -9.95
N HIS A 121 10.17 -14.47 -10.54
CA HIS A 121 8.80 -14.55 -11.02
C HIS A 121 8.61 -14.31 -12.53
N ILE A 122 9.62 -13.79 -13.22
CA ILE A 122 9.53 -13.53 -14.67
C ILE A 122 10.32 -14.58 -15.44
N PRO A 123 9.71 -15.26 -16.42
CA PRO A 123 10.42 -16.24 -17.25
C PRO A 123 11.63 -15.60 -17.97
N PRO A 124 12.71 -16.36 -18.16
CA PRO A 124 13.88 -15.89 -18.91
C PRO A 124 13.48 -15.40 -20.31
N SER A 125 13.88 -14.18 -20.64
CA SER A 125 13.63 -13.55 -21.93
C SER A 125 14.63 -12.44 -22.18
N ARG A 126 14.75 -11.97 -23.43
CA ARG A 126 15.57 -10.79 -23.74
C ARG A 126 15.14 -9.56 -22.95
N LEU A 127 13.84 -9.35 -22.77
CA LEU A 127 13.32 -8.20 -22.01
C LEU A 127 13.62 -8.33 -20.53
N GLN A 128 13.55 -9.53 -19.95
CA GLN A 128 13.95 -9.79 -18.57
C GLN A 128 15.43 -9.50 -18.35
N THR A 129 16.31 -9.98 -19.26
CA THR A 129 17.76 -9.72 -19.18
C THR A 129 18.08 -8.22 -19.19
N ILE A 130 17.45 -7.46 -20.11
CA ILE A 130 17.58 -6.00 -20.18
C ILE A 130 17.08 -5.33 -18.88
N ALA A 131 15.97 -5.79 -18.32
CA ALA A 131 15.42 -5.23 -17.08
C ALA A 131 16.35 -5.49 -15.89
N ILE A 132 16.92 -6.68 -15.78
CA ILE A 132 17.91 -7.05 -14.76
C ILE A 132 19.15 -6.15 -14.86
N GLU A 133 19.70 -5.99 -16.07
CA GLU A 133 20.88 -5.15 -16.30
C GLU A 133 20.60 -3.68 -15.94
N LYS A 134 19.48 -3.11 -16.41
CA LYS A 134 19.09 -1.74 -16.06
C LYS A 134 18.87 -1.57 -14.56
N SER A 135 18.28 -2.55 -13.88
CA SER A 135 18.10 -2.50 -12.43
C SER A 135 19.44 -2.49 -11.69
N ARG A 136 20.41 -3.29 -12.09
CA ARG A 136 21.77 -3.32 -11.50
C ARG A 136 22.49 -1.99 -11.71
N ILE A 137 22.47 -1.45 -12.93
CA ILE A 137 23.01 -0.12 -13.24
C ILE A 137 22.31 0.96 -12.40
N GLY A 138 20.99 0.92 -12.32
CA GLY A 138 20.22 1.90 -11.54
C GLY A 138 20.57 1.88 -10.05
N ILE A 139 20.75 0.70 -9.45
CA ILE A 139 21.18 0.54 -8.05
C ILE A 139 22.58 1.13 -7.86
N ASP A 140 23.52 0.80 -8.75
CA ASP A 140 24.90 1.30 -8.67
C ASP A 140 24.95 2.83 -8.77
N ARG A 141 24.21 3.41 -9.72
CA ARG A 141 24.10 4.86 -9.89
C ARG A 141 23.52 5.54 -8.63
N LEU A 142 22.43 4.99 -8.07
CA LEU A 142 21.81 5.54 -6.86
C LEU A 142 22.72 5.49 -5.63
N ALA A 143 23.63 4.49 -5.57
CA ALA A 143 24.58 4.34 -4.48
C ALA A 143 25.81 5.24 -4.61
N ASN A 144 26.28 5.52 -5.83
CA ASN A 144 27.61 6.09 -6.08
C ASN A 144 27.59 7.48 -6.73
N GLU A 145 26.50 7.89 -7.40
CA GLU A 145 26.41 9.19 -8.05
C GLU A 145 25.89 10.28 -7.10
N LYS A 146 26.32 11.51 -7.36
CA LYS A 146 25.73 12.71 -6.74
C LYS A 146 24.65 13.26 -7.65
N PHE A 147 23.47 13.48 -7.10
CA PHE A 147 22.32 14.00 -7.85
C PHE A 147 22.15 15.49 -7.61
N ALA A 148 21.82 16.21 -8.69
CA ALA A 148 21.55 17.64 -8.62
C ALA A 148 20.16 17.92 -7.97
N ASP A 149 19.19 17.07 -8.26
CA ASP A 149 17.80 17.20 -7.80
C ASP A 149 17.06 15.85 -7.79
N LEU A 150 15.82 15.88 -7.31
CA LEU A 150 14.96 14.69 -7.29
C LEU A 150 14.60 14.18 -8.68
N ASN A 151 14.61 15.04 -9.71
CA ASN A 151 14.25 14.60 -11.07
C ASN A 151 15.30 13.62 -11.61
N ALA A 152 16.56 13.80 -11.24
CA ALA A 152 17.64 12.87 -11.60
C ALA A 152 17.41 11.48 -10.97
N VAL A 153 16.96 11.42 -9.72
CA VAL A 153 16.60 10.16 -9.04
C VAL A 153 15.38 9.52 -9.70
N PHE A 154 14.34 10.31 -9.99
CA PHE A 154 13.12 9.83 -10.67
C PHE A 154 13.37 9.39 -12.11
N ALA A 155 14.36 9.97 -12.82
CA ALA A 155 14.72 9.51 -14.14
C ALA A 155 15.27 8.08 -14.12
N ILE A 156 16.14 7.75 -13.15
CA ILE A 156 16.66 6.39 -12.95
C ILE A 156 15.50 5.44 -12.61
N GLU A 157 14.64 5.84 -11.70
CA GLU A 157 13.46 5.05 -11.32
C GLU A 157 12.57 4.77 -12.53
N GLY A 158 12.27 5.77 -13.34
CA GLY A 158 11.43 5.65 -14.53
C GLY A 158 12.04 4.72 -15.60
N GLU A 159 13.37 4.78 -15.83
CA GLU A 159 14.06 3.86 -16.72
C GLU A 159 13.98 2.41 -16.24
N CYS A 160 14.23 2.18 -14.94
CA CYS A 160 14.16 0.84 -14.35
C CYS A 160 12.71 0.32 -14.36
N ALA A 161 11.73 1.13 -13.97
CA ALA A 161 10.33 0.74 -13.94
C ALA A 161 9.77 0.44 -15.34
N SER A 162 10.17 1.20 -16.36
CA SER A 162 9.81 0.94 -17.76
C SER A 162 10.30 -0.43 -18.22
N ALA A 163 11.59 -0.73 -17.98
CA ALA A 163 12.17 -2.02 -18.34
C ALA A 163 11.55 -3.17 -17.52
N TYR A 164 11.31 -2.95 -16.24
CA TYR A 164 10.66 -3.91 -15.34
C TYR A 164 9.30 -4.37 -15.87
N PHE A 165 8.40 -3.44 -16.19
CA PHE A 165 7.09 -3.80 -16.73
C PHE A 165 7.12 -4.29 -18.18
N ALA A 166 8.13 -3.90 -18.97
CA ALA A 166 8.35 -4.47 -20.30
C ALA A 166 8.70 -5.96 -20.22
N ALA A 167 9.47 -6.38 -19.20
CA ALA A 167 9.82 -7.78 -18.98
C ALA A 167 8.61 -8.69 -18.69
N TRP A 168 7.47 -8.11 -18.27
CA TRP A 168 6.23 -8.88 -18.02
C TRP A 168 5.42 -9.17 -19.28
N GLN A 169 5.77 -8.56 -20.42
CA GLN A 169 5.07 -8.78 -21.67
C GLN A 169 5.11 -10.26 -22.05
N GLY A 170 3.97 -10.78 -22.47
CA GLY A 170 3.85 -12.19 -22.86
C GLY A 170 3.44 -13.12 -21.71
N LEU A 171 3.31 -12.66 -20.47
CA LEU A 171 2.78 -13.48 -19.39
C LEU A 171 1.36 -13.93 -19.73
N ALA A 172 1.15 -15.25 -19.80
CA ALA A 172 -0.13 -15.86 -20.07
C ALA A 172 -1.01 -15.90 -18.81
N ILE A 173 -2.31 -15.76 -18.99
CA ILE A 173 -3.30 -15.84 -17.92
C ILE A 173 -4.21 -17.02 -18.19
N SER A 174 -4.33 -17.90 -17.20
CA SER A 174 -5.17 -19.11 -17.32
C SER A 174 -6.64 -18.80 -17.06
N TRP A 175 -7.52 -19.24 -17.94
CA TRP A 175 -8.96 -19.01 -17.89
C TRP A 175 -9.77 -20.30 -17.91
N LYS A 176 -10.89 -20.32 -17.14
CA LYS A 176 -11.87 -21.39 -17.13
C LYS A 176 -13.29 -20.86 -17.42
N GLY A 177 -14.16 -21.72 -17.93
CA GLY A 177 -15.58 -21.39 -18.11
C GLY A 177 -15.85 -20.27 -19.11
N THR A 178 -14.96 -20.02 -20.07
CA THR A 178 -15.04 -18.91 -21.04
C THR A 178 -16.26 -18.95 -21.94
N LYS A 179 -16.87 -20.13 -22.15
CA LYS A 179 -18.16 -20.23 -22.85
C LYS A 179 -19.30 -19.60 -22.08
N ARG A 180 -19.30 -19.72 -20.73
CA ARG A 180 -20.34 -19.17 -19.87
C ARG A 180 -20.04 -17.72 -19.45
N HIS A 181 -18.78 -17.42 -19.24
CA HIS A 181 -18.26 -16.11 -18.85
C HIS A 181 -17.14 -15.71 -19.80
N PRO A 182 -17.49 -15.17 -20.99
CA PRO A 182 -16.51 -14.77 -21.99
C PRO A 182 -15.59 -13.69 -21.46
N VAL A 183 -14.34 -13.74 -21.89
CA VAL A 183 -13.31 -12.75 -21.55
C VAL A 183 -12.83 -12.07 -22.83
N PRO A 184 -12.45 -10.79 -22.78
CA PRO A 184 -11.87 -10.10 -23.92
C PRO A 184 -10.59 -10.79 -24.39
N ASP A 185 -10.35 -10.86 -25.71
CA ASP A 185 -9.16 -11.49 -26.30
C ASP A 185 -7.85 -10.89 -25.77
N GLY A 186 -7.86 -9.58 -25.51
CA GLY A 186 -6.71 -8.88 -24.94
C GLY A 186 -6.33 -9.28 -23.51
N TRP A 187 -7.14 -10.10 -22.82
CA TRP A 187 -6.89 -10.55 -21.45
C TRP A 187 -6.08 -11.85 -21.35
N GLN A 188 -5.88 -12.53 -22.47
CA GLN A 188 -5.14 -13.80 -22.53
C GLN A 188 -3.66 -13.63 -22.19
N ILE A 189 -3.08 -12.48 -22.57
CA ILE A 189 -1.65 -12.20 -22.45
C ILE A 189 -1.46 -10.78 -21.94
N TYR A 190 -0.57 -10.63 -20.95
CA TYR A 190 -0.20 -9.31 -20.43
C TYR A 190 0.63 -8.53 -21.46
N LYS A 191 0.23 -7.29 -21.75
CA LYS A 191 0.87 -6.42 -22.73
C LYS A 191 1.66 -5.27 -22.11
N GLY A 192 1.33 -4.85 -20.89
CA GLY A 192 2.01 -3.76 -20.23
C GLY A 192 1.21 -3.09 -19.11
N ARG A 193 1.86 -2.16 -18.41
CA ARG A 193 1.29 -1.43 -17.27
C ARG A 193 0.35 -0.28 -17.67
N SER A 194 0.12 -0.06 -18.94
CA SER A 194 -0.76 1.00 -19.40
C SER A 194 -2.23 0.71 -19.09
N SER A 195 -2.95 1.72 -18.71
CA SER A 195 -4.40 1.74 -18.58
C SER A 195 -5.07 2.17 -19.88
N LEU A 196 -6.38 2.00 -19.91
CA LEU A 196 -7.24 2.34 -21.02
C LEU A 196 -7.01 3.70 -21.63
N ALA A 197 -6.93 3.67 -22.93
CA ALA A 197 -6.95 4.83 -23.78
C ALA A 197 -8.24 4.86 -24.62
N ASN A 198 -9.35 5.27 -24.05
CA ASN A 198 -10.46 5.75 -24.87
C ASN A 198 -10.28 7.26 -25.14
N GLY A 199 -9.21 7.63 -25.89
CA GLY A 199 -8.93 9.03 -26.24
C GLY A 199 -8.50 9.95 -25.10
N VAL A 200 -8.40 9.46 -23.87
CA VAL A 200 -7.95 10.17 -22.69
C VAL A 200 -6.54 9.71 -22.32
N LYS A 201 -5.71 10.58 -21.75
CA LYS A 201 -4.37 10.23 -21.28
C LYS A 201 -4.46 8.94 -20.44
N PRO A 202 -3.62 7.92 -20.72
CA PRO A 202 -3.64 6.69 -19.95
C PRO A 202 -3.32 7.00 -18.49
N GLU A 203 -4.26 6.70 -17.60
CA GLU A 203 -4.07 6.82 -16.16
C GLU A 203 -3.92 5.43 -15.57
N ASN A 204 -2.86 5.19 -14.80
CA ASN A 204 -2.64 3.90 -14.13
C ASN A 204 -3.76 3.50 -13.16
N ARG A 205 -4.66 4.42 -12.83
CA ARG A 205 -5.83 4.18 -11.96
C ARG A 205 -6.96 3.40 -12.64
N ASN A 206 -7.04 3.42 -13.95
CA ASN A 206 -8.11 2.78 -14.73
C ASN A 206 -7.54 1.57 -15.49
N ALA A 207 -7.38 0.47 -14.79
CA ALA A 207 -6.91 -0.77 -15.41
C ALA A 207 -7.93 -1.30 -16.42
N SER A 208 -7.48 -1.71 -17.60
CA SER A 208 -8.27 -2.46 -18.59
C SER A 208 -7.93 -3.94 -18.63
N HIS A 209 -6.82 -4.30 -18.03
CA HIS A 209 -6.29 -5.66 -18.00
C HIS A 209 -6.38 -6.26 -16.59
N PRO A 210 -6.76 -7.53 -16.43
CA PRO A 210 -6.92 -8.21 -15.14
C PRO A 210 -5.71 -8.06 -14.21
N VAL A 211 -4.50 -8.29 -14.70
CA VAL A 211 -3.27 -8.16 -13.90
C VAL A 211 -3.11 -6.73 -13.37
N ASN A 212 -3.38 -5.72 -14.18
CA ASN A 212 -3.34 -4.33 -13.72
C ASN A 212 -4.43 -4.01 -12.70
N ALA A 213 -5.61 -4.63 -12.82
CA ALA A 213 -6.68 -4.49 -11.84
C ALA A 213 -6.30 -5.13 -10.50
N LEU A 214 -5.67 -6.31 -10.52
CA LEU A 214 -5.13 -6.99 -9.34
C LEU A 214 -4.07 -6.11 -8.64
N LEU A 215 -3.11 -5.60 -9.40
CA LEU A 215 -2.06 -4.71 -8.89
C LEU A 215 -2.65 -3.42 -8.27
N ASN A 216 -3.56 -2.76 -8.98
CA ASN A 216 -4.17 -1.52 -8.48
C ASN A 216 -4.94 -1.75 -7.17
N TYR A 217 -5.67 -2.87 -7.07
CA TYR A 217 -6.38 -3.22 -5.85
C TYR A 217 -5.41 -3.54 -4.71
N ALA A 218 -4.38 -4.36 -4.97
CA ALA A 218 -3.37 -4.73 -4.00
C ALA A 218 -2.60 -3.52 -3.46
N TYR A 219 -2.21 -2.58 -4.34
CA TYR A 219 -1.60 -1.31 -3.94
C TYR A 219 -2.54 -0.46 -3.07
N ALA A 220 -3.83 -0.38 -3.43
CA ALA A 220 -4.80 0.38 -2.63
C ALA A 220 -4.94 -0.19 -1.23
N VAL A 221 -5.03 -1.51 -1.07
CA VAL A 221 -5.06 -2.20 0.23
C VAL A 221 -3.79 -1.90 1.04
N THR A 222 -2.62 -1.98 0.40
CA THR A 222 -1.35 -1.69 1.08
C THR A 222 -1.21 -0.23 1.48
N LEU A 223 -1.63 0.71 0.61
CA LEU A 223 -1.65 2.14 0.94
C LEU A 223 -2.47 2.43 2.20
N GLN A 224 -3.66 1.85 2.31
CA GLN A 224 -4.51 2.00 3.50
C GLN A 224 -3.82 1.51 4.77
N ARG A 225 -3.15 0.35 4.71
CA ARG A 225 -2.40 -0.20 5.86
C ARG A 225 -1.24 0.69 6.27
N LEU A 226 -0.43 1.11 5.29
CA LEU A 226 0.68 2.01 5.55
C LEU A 226 0.19 3.33 6.14
N GLN A 227 -0.97 3.83 5.71
CA GLN A 227 -1.57 5.04 6.28
C GLN A 227 -1.99 4.83 7.73
N ILE A 228 -2.70 3.75 8.04
CA ILE A 228 -3.08 3.40 9.40
C ILE A 228 -1.83 3.24 10.28
N GLN A 229 -0.82 2.51 9.79
CA GLN A 229 0.43 2.29 10.52
C GLN A 229 1.19 3.59 10.75
N ALA A 230 1.36 4.43 9.73
CA ALA A 230 2.06 5.71 9.86
C ALA A 230 1.38 6.65 10.88
N ILE A 231 0.04 6.68 10.89
CA ILE A 231 -0.75 7.42 11.87
C ILE A 231 -0.55 6.83 13.28
N ALA A 232 -0.65 5.52 13.42
CA ALA A 232 -0.43 4.83 14.70
C ALA A 232 0.99 5.07 15.23
N ASP A 233 1.98 5.09 14.34
CA ASP A 233 3.37 5.42 14.68
C ASP A 233 3.58 6.92 14.97
N GLY A 234 2.62 7.78 14.66
CA GLY A 234 2.64 9.21 14.93
C GLY A 234 3.27 10.07 13.84
N TYR A 235 3.42 9.57 12.62
CA TYR A 235 3.78 10.39 11.47
C TYR A 235 2.59 11.20 10.95
N ASP A 236 2.87 12.31 10.27
CA ASP A 236 1.87 13.00 9.46
C ASP A 236 1.81 12.35 8.06
N PRO A 237 0.70 11.67 7.69
CA PRO A 237 0.60 10.98 6.42
C PRO A 237 0.63 11.93 5.21
N THR A 238 0.31 13.21 5.41
CA THR A 238 0.28 14.21 4.34
C THR A 238 1.63 14.86 4.07
N LEU A 239 2.56 14.75 5.02
CA LEU A 239 3.88 15.38 4.96
C LEU A 239 4.92 14.44 4.35
N GLY A 240 4.88 14.27 3.03
CA GLY A 240 5.88 13.46 2.30
C GLY A 240 7.25 14.12 2.26
N VAL A 241 8.29 13.31 2.31
CA VAL A 241 9.69 13.75 2.17
C VAL A 241 10.06 13.84 0.69
N MET A 242 9.84 12.77 -0.05
CA MET A 242 10.13 12.68 -1.49
C MET A 242 8.98 13.28 -2.31
N HIS A 243 7.76 12.78 -2.11
CA HIS A 243 6.58 13.26 -2.83
C HIS A 243 6.07 14.59 -2.24
N SER A 244 5.60 15.48 -3.14
CA SER A 244 4.83 16.66 -2.77
C SER A 244 3.35 16.39 -3.01
N GLY A 245 2.56 16.37 -1.96
CA GLY A 245 1.12 16.16 -2.06
C GLY A 245 0.36 17.45 -2.42
N LYS A 246 -0.72 17.32 -3.20
CA LYS A 246 -1.81 18.30 -3.18
C LYS A 246 -2.55 18.16 -1.85
N ARG A 247 -3.23 19.22 -1.41
CA ARG A 247 -3.99 19.22 -0.14
C ARG A 247 -4.86 17.96 -0.02
N GLY A 248 -4.69 17.21 1.08
CA GLY A 248 -5.41 15.96 1.34
C GLY A 248 -4.82 14.69 0.70
N ASN A 249 -3.70 14.77 -0.04
CA ASN A 249 -3.04 13.60 -0.57
C ASN A 249 -2.04 13.03 0.46
N PRO A 250 -2.06 11.74 0.77
CA PRO A 250 -1.15 11.13 1.75
C PRO A 250 0.26 10.97 1.17
N ALA A 251 0.97 12.10 1.00
CA ALA A 251 2.27 12.15 0.31
C ALA A 251 3.34 11.27 0.98
N PHE A 252 3.34 11.19 2.33
CA PHE A 252 4.28 10.34 3.05
C PHE A 252 3.98 8.85 2.81
N ILE A 253 2.70 8.49 2.68
CA ILE A 253 2.32 7.11 2.38
C ILE A 253 2.73 6.72 0.95
N LEU A 254 2.73 7.70 0.03
CA LEU A 254 3.28 7.48 -1.31
C LEU A 254 4.80 7.26 -1.29
N ASP A 255 5.53 7.87 -0.34
CA ASP A 255 6.94 7.56 -0.12
C ASP A 255 7.09 6.12 0.41
N LEU A 256 6.34 5.76 1.45
CA LEU A 256 6.46 4.46 2.11
C LEU A 256 6.09 3.27 1.21
N ILE A 257 5.16 3.44 0.27
CA ILE A 257 4.73 2.33 -0.59
C ILE A 257 5.77 1.98 -1.66
N GLU A 258 6.70 2.87 -2.00
CA GLU A 258 7.61 2.62 -3.13
C GLU A 258 8.40 1.30 -3.02
N PRO A 259 9.06 0.95 -1.91
CA PRO A 259 9.72 -0.34 -1.77
C PRO A 259 8.75 -1.51 -1.60
N GLU A 260 7.49 -1.25 -1.22
CA GLU A 260 6.47 -2.30 -1.09
C GLU A 260 5.86 -2.71 -2.43
N ARG A 261 5.85 -1.81 -3.43
CA ARG A 261 5.28 -2.11 -4.76
C ARG A 261 5.84 -3.39 -5.38
N PRO A 262 7.16 -3.60 -5.51
CA PRO A 262 7.67 -4.82 -6.11
C PRO A 262 7.47 -6.07 -5.24
N ARG A 263 7.31 -5.94 -3.92
CA ARG A 263 6.89 -7.06 -3.06
C ARG A 263 5.46 -7.49 -3.37
N ILE A 264 4.57 -6.52 -3.53
CA ILE A 264 3.18 -6.74 -3.94
C ILE A 264 3.14 -7.37 -5.34
N ASP A 265 3.96 -6.86 -6.25
CA ASP A 265 4.08 -7.38 -7.61
C ASP A 265 4.45 -8.87 -7.61
N ALA A 266 5.43 -9.27 -6.78
CA ALA A 266 5.84 -10.66 -6.63
C ALA A 266 4.68 -11.56 -6.14
N LEU A 267 3.89 -11.09 -5.15
CA LEU A 267 2.72 -11.82 -4.66
C LEU A 267 1.66 -11.98 -5.74
N ILE A 268 1.37 -10.92 -6.50
CA ILE A 268 0.39 -10.96 -7.58
C ILE A 268 0.88 -11.83 -8.74
N LEU A 269 2.15 -11.77 -9.12
CA LEU A 269 2.73 -12.64 -10.14
C LEU A 269 2.64 -14.11 -9.73
N ALA A 270 3.01 -14.44 -8.49
CA ALA A 270 2.89 -15.79 -7.95
C ALA A 270 1.44 -16.29 -7.93
N PHE A 271 0.49 -15.40 -7.63
CA PHE A 271 -0.93 -15.70 -7.67
C PHE A 271 -1.41 -15.95 -9.11
N VAL A 272 -1.10 -15.07 -10.06
CA VAL A 272 -1.48 -15.19 -11.47
C VAL A 272 -0.91 -16.45 -12.10
N ALA A 273 0.32 -16.83 -11.76
CA ALA A 273 0.97 -18.04 -12.30
C ALA A 273 0.29 -19.35 -11.86
N LYS A 274 -0.36 -19.35 -10.69
CA LYS A 274 -0.97 -20.56 -10.11
C LYS A 274 -2.50 -20.60 -10.24
N HIS A 275 -3.14 -19.44 -10.45
CA HIS A 275 -4.60 -19.34 -10.43
C HIS A 275 -5.20 -19.42 -11.82
N THR A 276 -6.33 -20.14 -11.93
CA THR A 276 -7.13 -20.18 -13.16
C THR A 276 -8.38 -19.32 -12.94
N PHE A 277 -8.41 -18.17 -13.59
CA PHE A 277 -9.50 -17.20 -13.46
C PHE A 277 -10.74 -17.58 -14.27
N SER A 278 -11.87 -17.00 -13.90
CA SER A 278 -13.11 -16.99 -14.67
C SER A 278 -13.43 -15.55 -15.09
N GLY A 279 -14.16 -15.37 -16.20
CA GLY A 279 -14.67 -14.04 -16.54
C GLY A 279 -15.55 -13.42 -15.45
N ALA A 280 -16.20 -14.24 -14.59
CA ALA A 280 -16.98 -13.78 -13.45
C ALA A 280 -16.13 -13.19 -12.29
N ASP A 281 -14.84 -13.42 -12.27
CA ASP A 281 -13.93 -12.84 -11.28
C ASP A 281 -13.70 -11.35 -11.51
N PHE A 282 -14.10 -10.83 -12.67
CA PHE A 282 -13.91 -9.44 -13.05
C PHE A 282 -15.20 -8.80 -13.54
N VAL A 283 -15.30 -7.48 -13.29
CA VAL A 283 -16.39 -6.64 -13.78
C VAL A 283 -15.83 -5.62 -14.75
N ILE A 284 -16.34 -5.61 -15.98
CA ILE A 284 -16.01 -4.60 -16.99
C ILE A 284 -17.01 -3.45 -16.86
N ARG A 285 -16.52 -2.24 -16.65
CA ARG A 285 -17.32 -1.01 -16.61
C ARG A 285 -17.55 -0.48 -18.03
N ASP A 286 -18.54 0.41 -18.18
CA ASP A 286 -18.88 1.05 -19.48
C ASP A 286 -17.69 1.78 -20.14
N ASN A 287 -16.79 2.33 -19.31
CA ASN A 287 -15.55 2.94 -19.78
C ASN A 287 -14.43 1.92 -20.10
N GLY A 288 -14.75 0.61 -20.11
CA GLY A 288 -13.80 -0.47 -20.35
C GLY A 288 -12.87 -0.77 -19.16
N GLY A 289 -13.07 -0.14 -18.00
CA GLY A 289 -12.29 -0.39 -16.78
C GLY A 289 -12.57 -1.77 -16.21
N CYS A 290 -11.51 -2.52 -15.91
CA CYS A 290 -11.57 -3.82 -15.25
C CYS A 290 -11.54 -3.64 -13.73
N ARG A 291 -12.46 -4.25 -13.01
CA ARG A 291 -12.53 -4.31 -11.55
C ARG A 291 -12.61 -5.75 -11.08
N LEU A 292 -12.16 -6.02 -9.87
CA LEU A 292 -12.28 -7.33 -9.23
C LEU A 292 -13.71 -7.55 -8.75
N SER A 293 -14.20 -8.78 -8.83
CA SER A 293 -15.40 -9.19 -8.09
C SER A 293 -15.15 -9.12 -6.58
N PRO A 294 -16.19 -9.00 -5.74
CA PRO A 294 -16.01 -8.97 -4.28
C PRO A 294 -15.27 -10.20 -3.73
N GLN A 295 -15.49 -11.38 -4.29
CA GLN A 295 -14.81 -12.61 -3.89
C GLN A 295 -13.31 -12.56 -4.23
N LEU A 296 -12.97 -12.19 -5.46
CA LEU A 296 -11.58 -12.05 -5.86
C LEU A 296 -10.87 -10.94 -5.07
N ALA A 297 -11.55 -9.83 -4.79
CA ALA A 297 -11.03 -8.73 -3.98
C ALA A 297 -10.67 -9.21 -2.56
N LYS A 298 -11.57 -9.96 -1.89
CA LYS A 298 -11.29 -10.56 -0.57
C LYS A 298 -10.10 -11.52 -0.63
N HIS A 299 -10.01 -12.33 -1.69
CA HIS A 299 -8.90 -13.26 -1.87
C HIS A 299 -7.56 -12.52 -2.02
N VAL A 300 -7.50 -11.49 -2.86
CA VAL A 300 -6.29 -10.66 -3.03
C VAL A 300 -5.92 -9.96 -1.71
N ALA A 301 -6.89 -9.42 -0.98
CA ALA A 301 -6.62 -8.82 0.33
C ALA A 301 -5.99 -9.84 1.29
N ALA A 302 -6.49 -11.08 1.33
CA ALA A 302 -5.92 -12.15 2.16
C ALA A 302 -4.48 -12.52 1.76
N ILE A 303 -4.16 -12.53 0.45
CA ILE A 303 -2.78 -12.75 -0.04
C ILE A 303 -1.85 -11.65 0.49
N ILE A 304 -2.26 -10.39 0.38
CA ILE A 304 -1.49 -9.24 0.88
C ILE A 304 -1.34 -9.30 2.40
N ASP A 305 -2.32 -9.86 3.13
CA ASP A 305 -2.27 -10.06 4.58
C ASP A 305 -1.34 -11.19 5.04
N GLY A 306 -0.77 -11.97 4.11
CA GLY A 306 0.00 -13.16 4.46
C GLY A 306 -0.85 -14.25 5.11
N ARG A 307 -2.19 -14.20 4.96
CA ARG A 307 -3.10 -15.18 5.55
C ARG A 307 -3.09 -16.48 4.75
N PRO A 308 -3.06 -17.64 5.41
CA PRO A 308 -3.10 -18.91 4.71
C PRO A 308 -4.40 -19.03 3.90
N GLN A 309 -4.24 -19.35 2.62
CA GLN A 309 -5.37 -19.64 1.74
C GLN A 309 -6.05 -20.93 2.22
N ARG A 310 -7.35 -20.85 2.50
CA ARG A 310 -8.15 -22.07 2.64
C ARG A 310 -8.52 -22.57 1.24
N SER A 311 -8.08 -23.79 0.97
CA SER A 311 -8.50 -24.58 -0.21
C SER A 311 -10.02 -24.81 -0.23
#